data_6c42b09961053926d1409a5b072b4aa5
#
_entry.id   6c42b09961053926d1409a5b072b4aa5
#
_cell.length_a   1.000
_cell.length_b   1.000
_cell.length_c   1.000
_cell.angle_alpha   90.00
_cell.angle_beta   90.00
_cell.angle_gamma   90.00
#
_symmetry.space_group_name_H-M   'P 1'
#
loop_
_entity.id
_entity.type
_entity.pdbx_description
1 polymer ?
#
loop_
_entity_poly.entity_id
_entity_poly.type
_entity_poly.pdbx_seq_one_letter_code
_entity_poly.pdbx_strand_id
1 'polypeptide(L)'
;MRNYFNKYNVINFTVFIWIVSFILERLSLFLFFQMNLESFYYFVVFIWILRLITVSAFSILFFIIVLDFASRNVEFDYFRNSIKSYIATWQMRRFCRQINVEPSLEESSRYSNSKQEIIRKANRSLLTLTVVYYEQKAVATWTFPANCESYNIMEELLAQAKRELNQLDSRYLFNDFIRLENSRTFSSTAFRKK
;
A
#
# COMPACT_ATOMS: atom_id res chain seq x y z
N MET A 1 1.12 15.31 -9.74
CA MET A 1 1.45 14.81 -8.37
C MET A 1 1.42 13.30 -8.39
N ARG A 2 2.43 12.61 -7.82
CA ARG A 2 2.43 11.15 -7.75
C ARG A 2 1.32 10.70 -6.80
N ASN A 3 0.45 9.78 -7.25
CA ASN A 3 -0.67 9.23 -6.44
C ASN A 3 -0.18 8.28 -5.32
N TYR A 4 0.78 8.76 -4.48
CA TYR A 4 1.17 8.02 -3.29
C TYR A 4 0.06 8.00 -2.22
N PHE A 5 -0.80 9.01 -2.21
CA PHE A 5 -1.97 9.09 -1.34
C PHE A 5 -3.16 8.38 -1.97
N ASN A 6 -3.05 7.07 -2.14
CA ASN A 6 -4.20 6.25 -2.48
C ASN A 6 -4.82 5.65 -1.20
N LYS A 7 -6.09 5.24 -1.28
CA LYS A 7 -6.85 4.73 -0.12
C LYS A 7 -6.12 3.59 0.61
N TYR A 8 -5.43 2.71 -0.10
CA TYR A 8 -4.74 1.56 0.49
C TYR A 8 -3.52 1.97 1.32
N ASN A 9 -2.78 2.99 0.87
CA ASN A 9 -1.65 3.51 1.64
C ASN A 9 -2.12 4.25 2.89
N VAL A 10 -3.23 4.98 2.78
CA VAL A 10 -3.83 5.66 3.94
C VAL A 10 -4.32 4.63 4.96
N ILE A 11 -5.02 3.57 4.52
CA ILE A 11 -5.44 2.48 5.40
C ILE A 11 -4.24 1.86 6.12
N ASN A 12 -3.18 1.47 5.37
CA ASN A 12 -1.99 0.85 5.96
C ASN A 12 -1.32 1.76 6.99
N PHE A 13 -1.19 3.05 6.67
CA PHE A 13 -0.57 4.03 7.58
C PHE A 13 -1.42 4.25 8.83
N THR A 14 -2.74 4.36 8.67
CA THR A 14 -3.67 4.55 9.80
C THR A 14 -3.71 3.32 10.71
N VAL A 15 -3.75 2.12 10.13
CA VAL A 15 -3.67 0.85 10.88
C VAL A 15 -2.36 0.75 11.65
N PHE A 16 -1.24 1.12 11.02
CA PHE A 16 0.06 1.12 11.69
C PHE A 16 0.08 2.08 12.89
N ILE A 17 -0.36 3.32 12.72
CA ILE A 17 -0.46 4.30 13.82
C ILE A 17 -1.37 3.76 14.92
N TRP A 18 -2.53 3.22 14.57
CA TRP A 18 -3.47 2.68 15.54
C TRP A 18 -2.86 1.55 16.38
N ILE A 19 -2.20 0.57 15.73
CA ILE A 19 -1.56 -0.55 16.45
C ILE A 19 -0.45 -0.05 17.36
N VAL A 20 0.45 0.81 16.84
CA VAL A 20 1.60 1.32 17.60
C VAL A 20 1.12 2.14 18.80
N SER A 21 0.20 3.08 18.61
CA SER A 21 -0.32 3.91 19.69
C SER A 21 -1.09 3.07 20.74
N PHE A 22 -1.84 2.06 20.31
CA PHE A 22 -2.54 1.14 21.21
C PHE A 22 -1.56 0.32 22.08
N ILE A 23 -0.52 -0.24 21.47
CA ILE A 23 0.51 -1.00 22.21
C ILE A 23 1.23 -0.08 23.21
N LEU A 24 1.62 1.12 22.78
CA LEU A 24 2.28 2.10 23.65
C LEU A 24 1.36 2.55 24.79
N GLU A 25 0.08 2.76 24.56
CA GLU A 25 -0.90 3.08 25.60
C GLU A 25 -0.97 1.95 26.64
N ARG A 26 -1.06 0.68 26.20
CA ARG A 26 -1.12 -0.47 27.11
C ARG A 26 0.15 -0.65 27.92
N LEU A 27 1.30 -0.51 27.30
CA LEU A 27 2.59 -0.56 27.99
C LEU A 27 2.73 0.59 29.01
N SER A 28 2.33 1.79 28.65
CA SER A 28 2.38 2.96 29.54
C SER A 28 1.44 2.79 30.74
N LEU A 29 0.23 2.25 30.53
CA LEU A 29 -0.69 1.93 31.62
C LEU A 29 -0.12 0.86 32.55
N PHE A 30 0.50 -0.17 32.00
CA PHE A 30 1.16 -1.21 32.81
C PHE A 30 2.26 -0.62 33.68
N LEU A 31 3.16 0.21 33.13
CA LEU A 31 4.21 0.90 33.86
C LEU A 31 3.65 1.86 34.93
N PHE A 32 2.57 2.57 34.60
CA PHE A 32 1.89 3.47 35.49
C PHE A 32 1.44 2.77 36.80
N PHE A 33 0.81 1.61 36.68
CA PHE A 33 0.37 0.82 37.83
C PHE A 33 1.54 0.14 38.56
N GLN A 34 2.52 -0.41 37.81
CA GLN A 34 3.63 -1.16 38.39
C GLN A 34 4.58 -0.28 39.22
N MET A 35 4.79 0.97 38.77
CA MET A 35 5.75 1.90 39.38
C MET A 35 5.10 2.98 40.26
N ASN A 36 3.79 2.91 40.52
CA ASN A 36 3.04 3.90 41.28
C ASN A 36 3.28 5.35 40.79
N LEU A 37 3.27 5.55 39.48
CA LEU A 37 3.57 6.85 38.84
C LEU A 37 2.39 7.84 38.90
N GLU A 38 1.44 7.64 39.82
CA GLU A 38 0.26 8.50 39.97
C GLU A 38 0.61 9.96 40.26
N SER A 39 1.75 10.20 40.88
CA SER A 39 2.24 11.55 41.21
C SER A 39 2.88 12.28 40.03
N PHE A 40 3.15 11.60 38.94
CA PHE A 40 3.81 12.17 37.78
C PHE A 40 2.78 12.71 36.74
N TYR A 41 2.38 13.95 36.89
CA TYR A 41 1.42 14.64 36.02
C TYR A 41 1.75 14.50 34.51
N TYR A 42 3.03 14.66 34.14
CA TYR A 42 3.45 14.54 32.75
C TYR A 42 3.22 13.14 32.15
N PHE A 43 3.34 12.10 32.97
CA PHE A 43 3.09 10.73 32.53
C PHE A 43 1.60 10.46 32.30
N VAL A 44 0.74 11.01 33.14
CA VAL A 44 -0.70 10.96 32.94
C VAL A 44 -1.12 11.67 31.67
N VAL A 45 -0.58 12.88 31.42
CA VAL A 45 -0.84 13.63 30.17
C VAL A 45 -0.37 12.84 28.95
N PHE A 46 0.79 12.19 29.02
CA PHE A 46 1.30 11.35 27.94
C PHE A 46 0.33 10.18 27.59
N ILE A 47 -0.20 9.48 28.60
CA ILE A 47 -1.21 8.42 28.39
C ILE A 47 -2.46 8.99 27.71
N TRP A 48 -2.94 10.16 28.13
CA TRP A 48 -4.08 10.81 27.51
C TRP A 48 -3.84 11.16 26.03
N ILE A 49 -2.65 11.64 25.70
CA ILE A 49 -2.25 11.92 24.30
C ILE A 49 -2.26 10.63 23.47
N LEU A 50 -1.66 9.54 23.98
CA LEU A 50 -1.68 8.25 23.29
C LEU A 50 -3.09 7.74 23.05
N ARG A 51 -3.98 7.85 24.03
CA ARG A 51 -5.39 7.48 23.91
C ARG A 51 -6.09 8.31 22.83
N LEU A 52 -5.85 9.61 22.82
CA LEU A 52 -6.43 10.50 21.81
C LEU A 52 -5.97 10.12 20.40
N ILE A 53 -4.68 9.80 20.22
CA ILE A 53 -4.14 9.32 18.93
C ILE A 53 -4.79 7.99 18.54
N THR A 54 -4.93 7.05 19.47
CA THR A 54 -5.54 5.73 19.22
C THR A 54 -6.99 5.88 18.76
N VAL A 55 -7.79 6.69 19.45
CA VAL A 55 -9.20 6.94 19.11
C VAL A 55 -9.32 7.67 17.77
N SER A 56 -8.47 8.67 17.53
CA SER A 56 -8.47 9.43 16.27
C SER A 56 -8.14 8.53 15.09
N ALA A 57 -7.10 7.69 15.20
CA ALA A 57 -6.70 6.75 14.16
C ALA A 57 -7.83 5.74 13.86
N PHE A 58 -8.47 5.21 14.90
CA PHE A 58 -9.62 4.31 14.75
C PHE A 58 -10.79 5.01 14.04
N SER A 59 -11.10 6.24 14.42
CA SER A 59 -12.19 7.03 13.81
C SER A 59 -11.93 7.31 12.32
N ILE A 60 -10.68 7.64 11.95
CA ILE A 60 -10.28 7.84 10.55
C ILE A 60 -10.44 6.52 9.77
N LEU A 61 -9.99 5.40 10.32
CA LEU A 61 -10.12 4.09 9.69
C LEU A 61 -11.60 3.73 9.46
N PHE A 62 -12.43 3.92 10.48
CA PHE A 62 -13.87 3.69 10.38
C PHE A 62 -14.51 4.55 9.28
N PHE A 63 -14.17 5.84 9.24
CA PHE A 63 -14.66 6.76 8.22
C PHE A 63 -14.29 6.34 6.80
N ILE A 64 -13.03 5.91 6.58
CA ILE A 64 -12.59 5.40 5.28
C ILE A 64 -13.39 4.16 4.86
N ILE A 65 -13.67 3.23 5.78
CA ILE A 65 -14.46 2.03 5.50
C ILE A 65 -15.89 2.41 5.13
N VAL A 66 -16.50 3.33 5.87
CA VAL A 66 -17.86 3.81 5.59
C VAL A 66 -17.95 4.49 4.24
N LEU A 67 -16.98 5.35 3.90
CA LEU A 67 -16.91 5.99 2.58
C LEU A 67 -16.75 4.97 1.45
N ASP A 68 -15.90 3.95 1.64
CA ASP A 68 -15.70 2.91 0.64
C ASP A 68 -16.98 2.06 0.47
N PHE A 69 -17.66 1.74 1.56
CA PHE A 69 -18.95 1.05 1.53
C PHE A 69 -20.01 1.89 0.79
N ALA A 70 -20.12 3.19 1.11
CA ALA A 70 -21.08 4.08 0.47
C ALA A 70 -20.80 4.22 -1.04
N SER A 71 -19.53 4.40 -1.43
CA SER A 71 -19.15 4.51 -2.85
C SER A 71 -19.47 3.24 -3.63
N ARG A 72 -19.23 2.07 -3.05
CA ARG A 72 -19.56 0.77 -3.66
C ARG A 72 -21.06 0.57 -3.82
N ASN A 73 -21.83 0.98 -2.82
CA ASN A 73 -23.28 0.86 -2.89
C ASN A 73 -23.87 1.73 -4.01
N VAL A 74 -23.35 2.93 -4.24
CA VAL A 74 -23.73 3.80 -5.36
C VAL A 74 -23.40 3.15 -6.73
N GLU A 75 -22.30 2.41 -6.81
CA GLU A 75 -21.88 1.68 -8.03
C GLU A 75 -22.55 0.30 -8.18
N PHE A 76 -23.49 -0.06 -7.32
CA PHE A 76 -24.12 -1.39 -7.26
C PHE A 76 -23.10 -2.53 -7.15
N ASP A 77 -22.02 -2.31 -6.41
CA ASP A 77 -20.93 -3.27 -6.23
C ASP A 77 -20.89 -3.77 -4.78
N TYR A 78 -20.40 -5.00 -4.59
CA TYR A 78 -20.33 -5.61 -3.28
C TYR A 78 -19.09 -5.14 -2.49
N PHE A 79 -19.25 -4.85 -1.21
CA PHE A 79 -18.14 -4.49 -0.32
C PHE A 79 -17.04 -5.59 -0.27
N ARG A 80 -17.40 -6.86 -0.49
CA ARG A 80 -16.44 -7.95 -0.63
C ARG A 80 -15.37 -7.68 -1.69
N ASN A 81 -15.71 -6.97 -2.76
CA ASN A 81 -14.77 -6.60 -3.81
C ASN A 81 -13.74 -5.55 -3.33
N SER A 82 -14.06 -4.74 -2.34
CA SER A 82 -13.08 -3.85 -1.68
C SER A 82 -12.01 -4.62 -0.93
N ILE A 83 -12.42 -5.60 -0.13
CA ILE A 83 -11.47 -6.46 0.59
C ILE A 83 -10.58 -7.21 -0.40
N LYS A 84 -11.17 -7.77 -1.45
CA LYS A 84 -10.44 -8.45 -2.51
C LYS A 84 -9.43 -7.52 -3.20
N SER A 85 -9.84 -6.29 -3.52
CA SER A 85 -8.98 -5.28 -4.13
C SER A 85 -7.79 -4.92 -3.24
N TYR A 86 -8.02 -4.82 -1.92
CA TYR A 86 -6.96 -4.57 -0.95
C TYR A 86 -5.94 -5.71 -0.92
N ILE A 87 -6.41 -6.95 -0.79
CA ILE A 87 -5.56 -8.15 -0.75
C ILE A 87 -4.76 -8.29 -2.05
N ALA A 88 -5.41 -8.15 -3.21
CA ALA A 88 -4.75 -8.24 -4.51
C ALA A 88 -3.72 -7.14 -4.72
N THR A 89 -4.03 -5.90 -4.30
CA THR A 89 -3.07 -4.80 -4.34
C THR A 89 -1.82 -5.12 -3.50
N TRP A 90 -2.00 -5.66 -2.30
CA TRP A 90 -0.89 -6.05 -1.43
C TRP A 90 -0.06 -7.19 -2.03
N GLN A 91 -0.70 -8.24 -2.55
CA GLN A 91 -0.05 -9.37 -3.21
C GLN A 91 0.76 -8.92 -4.43
N MET A 92 0.18 -8.09 -5.29
CA MET A 92 0.87 -7.56 -6.46
C MET A 92 2.07 -6.69 -6.11
N ARG A 93 1.96 -5.85 -5.09
CA ARG A 93 3.09 -5.04 -4.61
C ARG A 93 4.22 -5.91 -4.06
N ARG A 94 3.88 -6.99 -3.38
CA ARG A 94 4.86 -7.96 -2.87
C ARG A 94 5.53 -8.73 -4.00
N PHE A 95 4.75 -9.18 -4.99
CA PHE A 95 5.26 -9.90 -6.16
C PHE A 95 6.23 -9.05 -7.00
N CYS A 96 5.86 -7.81 -7.30
CA CYS A 96 6.67 -6.90 -8.10
C CYS A 96 7.86 -6.28 -7.36
N ARG A 97 8.04 -6.59 -6.06
CA ARG A 97 9.11 -6.01 -5.26
C ARG A 97 10.46 -6.56 -5.68
N GLN A 98 11.35 -5.66 -6.13
CA GLN A 98 12.74 -6.01 -6.41
C GLN A 98 13.51 -6.18 -5.11
N ILE A 99 14.23 -7.30 -4.99
CA ILE A 99 15.10 -7.57 -3.85
C ILE A 99 16.49 -7.01 -4.22
N ASN A 100 17.12 -6.32 -3.29
CA ASN A 100 18.52 -5.93 -3.46
C ASN A 100 19.34 -7.21 -3.54
N VAL A 101 20.01 -7.41 -4.68
CA VAL A 101 21.06 -8.41 -4.79
C VAL A 101 22.24 -7.89 -3.97
N GLU A 102 22.70 -8.66 -3.00
CA GLU A 102 23.90 -8.32 -2.26
C GLU A 102 25.05 -8.10 -3.26
N PRO A 103 25.77 -6.95 -3.16
CA PRO A 103 26.89 -6.71 -4.05
C PRO A 103 27.91 -7.83 -3.87
N SER A 104 28.39 -8.42 -4.97
CA SER A 104 29.54 -9.30 -4.92
C SER A 104 30.72 -8.55 -4.32
N LEU A 105 31.55 -9.20 -3.53
CA LEU A 105 32.71 -8.61 -2.83
C LEU A 105 33.65 -7.81 -3.75
N GLU A 106 33.52 -7.96 -5.05
CA GLU A 106 34.35 -7.33 -6.11
C GLU A 106 33.73 -6.00 -6.64
N GLU A 107 32.45 -5.68 -6.37
CA GLU A 107 31.87 -4.44 -6.82
C GLU A 107 32.29 -3.24 -5.94
N SER A 108 32.84 -2.20 -6.56
CA SER A 108 33.24 -0.99 -5.83
C SER A 108 32.02 -0.38 -5.09
N SER A 109 32.21 0.06 -3.85
CA SER A 109 31.16 0.55 -2.95
C SER A 109 30.30 1.68 -3.54
N ARG A 110 30.85 2.49 -4.46
CA ARG A 110 30.12 3.58 -5.14
C ARG A 110 29.11 3.06 -6.16
N TYR A 111 29.47 2.02 -6.91
CA TYR A 111 28.58 1.42 -7.91
C TYR A 111 27.42 0.67 -7.24
N SER A 112 27.70 -0.03 -6.17
CA SER A 112 26.72 -0.70 -5.33
C SER A 112 25.67 0.28 -4.76
N ASN A 113 26.08 1.43 -4.25
CA ASN A 113 25.19 2.44 -3.70
C ASN A 113 24.25 3.04 -4.78
N SER A 114 24.73 3.30 -5.99
CA SER A 114 23.92 3.79 -7.10
C SER A 114 22.84 2.76 -7.49
N LYS A 115 23.20 1.50 -7.64
CA LYS A 115 22.27 0.41 -8.00
C LYS A 115 21.18 0.21 -6.94
N GLN A 116 21.56 0.26 -5.66
CA GLN A 116 20.60 0.18 -4.56
C GLN A 116 19.60 1.37 -4.55
N GLU A 117 20.07 2.58 -4.89
CA GLU A 117 19.19 3.74 -4.99
C GLU A 117 18.18 3.61 -6.14
N ILE A 118 18.60 3.07 -7.28
CA ILE A 118 17.74 2.78 -8.44
C ILE A 118 16.63 1.80 -8.04
N ILE A 119 17.00 0.68 -7.41
CA ILE A 119 16.07 -0.34 -6.92
C ILE A 119 15.12 0.25 -5.86
N ARG A 120 15.62 1.09 -4.96
CA ARG A 120 14.79 1.76 -3.96
C ARG A 120 13.76 2.69 -4.60
N LYS A 121 14.15 3.44 -5.64
CA LYS A 121 13.23 4.30 -6.40
C LYS A 121 12.18 3.48 -7.16
N ALA A 122 12.60 2.34 -7.75
CA ALA A 122 11.72 1.38 -8.40
C ALA A 122 10.70 0.82 -7.40
N ASN A 123 11.15 0.28 -6.27
CA ASN A 123 10.28 -0.26 -5.22
C ASN A 123 9.33 0.79 -4.62
N ARG A 124 9.77 2.05 -4.51
CA ARG A 124 8.90 3.15 -4.06
C ARG A 124 7.74 3.39 -5.03
N SER A 125 7.90 3.14 -6.33
CA SER A 125 6.80 3.27 -7.29
C SER A 125 5.69 2.25 -7.08
N LEU A 126 5.98 1.10 -6.45
CA LEU A 126 4.99 0.08 -6.12
C LEU A 126 3.91 0.60 -5.17
N LEU A 127 4.19 1.63 -4.39
CA LEU A 127 3.17 2.27 -3.55
C LEU A 127 2.03 2.91 -4.37
N THR A 128 2.27 3.16 -5.66
CA THR A 128 1.24 3.67 -6.59
C THR A 128 0.48 2.55 -7.30
N LEU A 129 0.98 1.30 -7.25
CA LEU A 129 0.29 0.16 -7.83
C LEU A 129 -1.00 -0.12 -7.04
N THR A 130 -2.12 -0.12 -7.74
CA THR A 130 -3.44 -0.44 -7.18
C THR A 130 -4.19 -1.38 -8.10
N VAL A 131 -4.90 -2.33 -7.52
CA VAL A 131 -5.79 -3.26 -8.23
C VAL A 131 -7.18 -3.10 -7.62
N VAL A 132 -8.15 -2.75 -8.44
CA VAL A 132 -9.53 -2.54 -8.02
C VAL A 132 -10.43 -3.51 -8.76
N TYR A 133 -11.11 -4.36 -8.02
CA TYR A 133 -12.12 -5.27 -8.53
C TYR A 133 -13.51 -4.68 -8.36
N TYR A 134 -14.30 -4.77 -9.39
CA TYR A 134 -15.75 -4.54 -9.42
C TYR A 134 -16.44 -5.85 -9.82
N GLU A 135 -17.74 -5.90 -9.81
CA GLU A 135 -18.47 -7.11 -10.14
C GLU A 135 -18.23 -7.58 -11.59
N GLN A 136 -18.22 -6.65 -12.55
CA GLN A 136 -18.10 -6.97 -13.99
C GLN A 136 -16.73 -6.64 -14.57
N LYS A 137 -15.95 -5.78 -13.91
CA LYS A 137 -14.64 -5.30 -14.41
C LYS A 137 -13.61 -5.27 -13.29
N ALA A 138 -12.35 -5.31 -13.65
CA ALA A 138 -11.25 -5.00 -12.76
C ALA A 138 -10.29 -4.02 -13.45
N VAL A 139 -9.63 -3.18 -12.65
CA VAL A 139 -8.68 -2.18 -13.16
C VAL A 139 -7.42 -2.24 -12.32
N ALA A 140 -6.28 -2.39 -12.98
CA ALA A 140 -4.97 -2.26 -12.35
C ALA A 140 -4.29 -0.99 -12.84
N THR A 141 -3.79 -0.15 -11.94
CA THR A 141 -3.08 1.09 -12.31
C THR A 141 -1.74 1.13 -11.60
N TRP A 142 -0.72 1.62 -12.31
CA TRP A 142 0.63 1.73 -11.78
C TRP A 142 1.34 2.96 -12.34
N THR A 143 1.87 3.84 -11.48
CA THR A 143 2.60 5.05 -11.90
C THR A 143 4.09 4.83 -11.73
N PHE A 144 4.83 4.94 -12.83
CA PHE A 144 6.27 4.68 -12.90
C PHE A 144 7.12 5.85 -12.41
N PRO A 145 8.35 5.57 -11.95
CA PRO A 145 9.30 6.59 -11.54
C PRO A 145 9.75 7.46 -12.72
N ALA A 146 10.33 8.63 -12.43
CA ALA A 146 10.86 9.53 -13.45
C ALA A 146 12.26 9.15 -13.93
N ASN A 147 13.00 8.37 -13.13
CA ASN A 147 14.34 7.92 -13.45
C ASN A 147 14.26 6.82 -14.52
N CYS A 148 15.04 6.95 -15.59
CA CYS A 148 15.04 6.04 -16.74
C CYS A 148 15.36 4.61 -16.35
N GLU A 149 16.41 4.38 -15.54
CA GLU A 149 16.82 3.05 -15.12
C GLU A 149 15.75 2.37 -14.24
N SER A 150 15.19 3.11 -13.27
CA SER A 150 14.09 2.59 -12.45
C SER A 150 12.81 2.38 -13.26
N TYR A 151 12.60 3.16 -14.31
CA TYR A 151 11.49 3.01 -15.25
C TYR A 151 11.62 1.69 -16.02
N ASN A 152 12.79 1.42 -16.62
CA ASN A 152 13.04 0.22 -17.40
C ASN A 152 12.84 -1.06 -16.59
N ILE A 153 13.34 -1.08 -15.33
CA ILE A 153 13.10 -2.21 -14.41
C ILE A 153 11.61 -2.47 -14.21
N MET A 154 10.81 -1.41 -14.07
CA MET A 154 9.37 -1.56 -13.85
C MET A 154 8.63 -1.95 -15.13
N GLU A 155 9.10 -1.49 -16.30
CA GLU A 155 8.52 -1.81 -17.60
C GLU A 155 8.67 -3.31 -17.93
N GLU A 156 9.83 -3.89 -17.66
CA GLU A 156 10.08 -5.33 -17.83
C GLU A 156 9.14 -6.20 -16.98
N LEU A 157 8.68 -5.67 -15.84
CA LEU A 157 7.76 -6.38 -14.95
C LEU A 157 6.29 -6.35 -15.44
N LEU A 158 5.91 -5.51 -16.39
CA LEU A 158 4.50 -5.37 -16.79
C LEU A 158 3.90 -6.68 -17.32
N ALA A 159 4.66 -7.42 -18.13
CA ALA A 159 4.20 -8.70 -18.67
C ALA A 159 4.03 -9.76 -17.55
N GLN A 160 4.94 -9.77 -16.59
CA GLN A 160 4.87 -10.67 -15.43
C GLN A 160 3.71 -10.28 -14.52
N ALA A 161 3.53 -8.97 -14.25
CA ALA A 161 2.43 -8.45 -13.47
C ALA A 161 1.05 -8.81 -14.08
N LYS A 162 0.92 -8.73 -15.42
CA LYS A 162 -0.30 -9.19 -16.11
C LYS A 162 -0.58 -10.67 -15.89
N ARG A 163 0.47 -11.53 -16.00
CA ARG A 163 0.31 -12.99 -15.77
C ARG A 163 -0.15 -13.27 -14.34
N GLU A 164 0.47 -12.63 -13.37
CA GLU A 164 0.13 -12.79 -11.95
C GLU A 164 -1.29 -12.31 -11.67
N LEU A 165 -1.72 -11.15 -12.20
CA LEU A 165 -3.08 -10.65 -12.08
C LEU A 165 -4.12 -11.65 -12.60
N ASN A 166 -3.84 -12.31 -13.73
CA ASN A 166 -4.72 -13.33 -14.28
C ASN A 166 -4.77 -14.63 -13.44
N GLN A 167 -3.71 -14.90 -12.68
CA GLN A 167 -3.65 -16.05 -11.75
C GLN A 167 -4.37 -15.78 -10.43
N LEU A 168 -4.29 -14.53 -9.92
CA LEU A 168 -4.94 -14.13 -8.67
C LEU A 168 -6.46 -14.30 -8.72
N ASP A 169 -7.06 -14.04 -9.87
CA ASP A 169 -8.48 -14.33 -10.08
C ASP A 169 -8.77 -14.70 -11.53
N SER A 170 -8.94 -15.98 -11.77
CA SER A 170 -9.22 -16.55 -13.09
C SER A 170 -10.53 -16.07 -13.73
N ARG A 171 -11.43 -15.44 -12.96
CA ARG A 171 -12.68 -14.86 -13.45
C ARG A 171 -12.48 -13.60 -14.29
N TYR A 172 -11.34 -12.93 -14.14
CA TYR A 172 -11.00 -11.71 -14.87
C TYR A 172 -9.82 -11.97 -15.79
N LEU A 173 -9.90 -11.48 -17.02
CA LEU A 173 -8.80 -11.53 -17.97
C LEU A 173 -8.28 -10.12 -18.19
N PHE A 174 -7.11 -9.84 -17.62
CA PHE A 174 -6.45 -8.54 -17.78
C PHE A 174 -5.82 -8.41 -19.16
N ASN A 175 -6.10 -7.28 -19.80
CA ASN A 175 -5.44 -6.87 -21.04
C ASN A 175 -4.00 -6.43 -20.76
N ASP A 176 -3.26 -6.07 -21.81
CA ASP A 176 -1.93 -5.49 -21.65
C ASP A 176 -2.04 -4.13 -20.96
N PHE A 177 -0.96 -3.79 -20.23
CA PHE A 177 -0.86 -2.47 -19.64
C PHE A 177 -0.65 -1.41 -20.72
N ILE A 178 -1.56 -0.46 -20.79
CA ILE A 178 -1.51 0.67 -21.73
C ILE A 178 -1.12 1.91 -20.94
N ARG A 179 -0.16 2.67 -21.48
CA ARG A 179 0.23 3.95 -20.90
C ARG A 179 -0.88 4.98 -21.14
N LEU A 180 -1.32 5.63 -20.08
CA LEU A 180 -2.29 6.73 -20.18
C LEU A 180 -1.62 7.97 -20.79
N GLU A 181 -2.38 8.67 -21.64
CA GLU A 181 -1.92 9.87 -22.33
C GLU A 181 -1.36 10.90 -21.35
N ASN A 182 -0.25 11.53 -21.75
CA ASN A 182 0.46 12.57 -20.99
C ASN A 182 0.85 12.19 -19.55
N SER A 183 0.89 10.91 -19.22
CA SER A 183 1.24 10.43 -17.88
C SER A 183 2.27 9.30 -17.92
N ARG A 184 2.88 9.01 -16.76
CA ARG A 184 3.70 7.82 -16.53
C ARG A 184 2.90 6.71 -15.84
N THR A 185 1.60 6.79 -15.95
CA THR A 185 0.69 5.81 -15.37
C THR A 185 0.30 4.79 -16.43
N PHE A 186 0.49 3.55 -16.10
CA PHE A 186 0.03 2.41 -16.88
C PHE A 186 -1.29 1.91 -16.29
N SER A 187 -2.22 1.54 -17.15
CA SER A 187 -3.51 0.98 -16.75
C SER A 187 -3.77 -0.30 -17.53
N SER A 188 -4.24 -1.31 -16.84
CA SER A 188 -4.76 -2.53 -17.43
C SER A 188 -6.19 -2.74 -16.95
N THR A 189 -7.08 -3.05 -17.88
CA THR A 189 -8.48 -3.33 -17.60
C THR A 189 -8.78 -4.80 -17.86
N ALA A 190 -9.65 -5.37 -17.06
CA ALA A 190 -10.15 -6.72 -17.26
C ALA A 190 -11.67 -6.74 -17.19
N PHE A 191 -12.28 -7.62 -17.94
CA PHE A 191 -13.70 -7.93 -17.85
C PHE A 191 -13.89 -9.33 -17.29
N ARG A 192 -14.98 -9.50 -16.56
CA ARG A 192 -15.36 -10.80 -16.01
C ARG A 192 -15.72 -11.75 -17.16
N LYS A 193 -15.11 -12.93 -17.17
CA LYS A 193 -15.51 -14.02 -18.08
C LYS A 193 -16.94 -14.42 -17.79
N LYS A 194 -17.72 -14.57 -18.84
CA LYS A 194 -19.07 -15.15 -18.75
C LYS A 194 -19.01 -16.64 -18.48
#